data_3d1b7a92ecda529a0c867340a798d593
#
_entry.id   3d1b7a92ecda529a0c867340a798d593
#
_cell.length_a   1.000
_cell.length_b   1.000
_cell.length_c   1.000
_cell.angle_alpha   90.00
_cell.angle_beta   90.00
_cell.angle_gamma   90.00
#
_symmetry.space_group_name_H-M   'P 1'
#
loop_
_entity.id
_entity.type
_entity.pdbx_description
1 polymer ?
#
loop_
_entity_poly.entity_id
_entity_poly.type
_entity_poly.pdbx_seq_one_letter_code
_entity_poly.pdbx_strand_id
1 'polypeptide(L)'
;MEHELGSLIKGIRRTPNEELLESETLDPEQISWLICRPKQNEAPDQPSWLVALRSLLSGIYTIDNMDFVLRDAYMSGYSLRSFDLDRLIRYSFFSPSGLTIVDRGIEALVRFMSVRADLFRTIYFHRSIRAIDLTLEDLFRESREFLFPGNPLEHLDDYLEFTESSLLVDVSRWHRHTDRKIQTLGEQWKKFLSRDTPWKMACQRTQTYTEGESESTSIFSDSTFVEKRLREH
;
A
#
# COMPACT_ATOMS: atom_id res chain seq x y z
N MET A 1 -14.18 6.46 -14.96
CA MET A 1 -13.04 5.56 -14.64
C MET A 1 -12.91 4.42 -15.65
N GLU A 2 -13.98 3.67 -15.96
CA GLU A 2 -13.92 2.54 -16.90
C GLU A 2 -13.57 2.94 -18.34
N HIS A 3 -14.11 4.05 -18.85
CA HIS A 3 -13.81 4.54 -20.20
C HIS A 3 -12.39 5.12 -20.36
N GLU A 4 -11.86 5.76 -19.36
CA GLU A 4 -10.57 6.46 -19.42
C GLU A 4 -9.40 5.50 -19.21
N LEU A 5 -9.54 4.52 -18.33
CA LEU A 5 -8.53 3.46 -18.12
C LEU A 5 -8.60 2.35 -19.18
N GLY A 6 -9.73 2.23 -19.91
CA GLY A 6 -9.91 1.20 -20.92
C GLY A 6 -8.88 1.24 -22.05
N SER A 7 -8.44 2.43 -22.46
CA SER A 7 -7.40 2.60 -23.47
C SER A 7 -6.01 2.18 -22.95
N LEU A 8 -5.71 2.48 -21.68
CA LEU A 8 -4.46 2.07 -21.04
C LEU A 8 -4.40 0.55 -20.88
N ILE A 9 -5.50 -0.07 -20.45
CA ILE A 9 -5.60 -1.53 -20.29
C ILE A 9 -5.42 -2.23 -21.64
N LYS A 10 -5.98 -1.71 -22.73
CA LYS A 10 -5.80 -2.24 -24.08
C LYS A 10 -4.36 -2.13 -24.60
N GLY A 11 -3.57 -1.22 -24.05
CA GLY A 11 -2.15 -1.07 -24.36
C GLY A 11 -1.22 -2.00 -23.59
N ILE A 12 -1.75 -2.82 -22.65
CA ILE A 12 -0.96 -3.77 -21.89
C ILE A 12 -0.43 -4.86 -22.82
N ARG A 13 0.86 -5.16 -22.69
CA ARG A 13 1.55 -6.18 -23.44
C ARG A 13 1.84 -7.40 -22.56
N ARG A 14 1.93 -8.57 -23.18
CA ARG A 14 2.31 -9.81 -22.51
C ARG A 14 3.75 -9.76 -21.97
N THR A 15 4.64 -9.26 -22.80
CA THR A 15 6.02 -8.90 -22.47
C THR A 15 6.39 -7.58 -23.13
N PRO A 16 7.51 -6.93 -22.80
CA PRO A 16 7.94 -5.71 -23.49
C PRO A 16 8.01 -5.83 -25.01
N ASN A 17 8.20 -7.06 -25.51
CA ASN A 17 8.38 -7.35 -26.95
C ASN A 17 7.21 -8.11 -27.58
N GLU A 18 6.20 -8.51 -26.78
CA GLU A 18 5.07 -9.32 -27.27
C GLU A 18 3.75 -8.65 -26.91
N GLU A 19 2.91 -8.45 -27.88
CA GLU A 19 1.54 -8.00 -27.69
C GLU A 19 0.65 -9.15 -27.19
N LEU A 20 -0.50 -8.83 -26.63
CA LEU A 20 -1.53 -9.83 -26.33
C LEU A 20 -2.01 -10.48 -27.62
N LEU A 21 -2.27 -11.78 -27.59
CA LEU A 21 -2.91 -12.47 -28.70
C LEU A 21 -4.34 -11.93 -28.89
N GLU A 22 -4.89 -12.02 -30.09
CA GLU A 22 -6.28 -11.61 -30.37
C GLU A 22 -7.32 -12.34 -29.48
N SER A 23 -6.98 -13.54 -29.02
CA SER A 23 -7.80 -14.33 -28.08
C SER A 23 -7.61 -13.92 -26.60
N GLU A 24 -6.60 -13.14 -26.30
CA GLU A 24 -6.27 -12.66 -24.95
C GLU A 24 -6.83 -11.25 -24.79
N THR A 25 -8.07 -11.13 -24.38
CA THR A 25 -8.69 -9.83 -24.10
C THR A 25 -8.73 -9.55 -22.62
N LEU A 26 -8.26 -8.37 -22.21
CA LEU A 26 -8.43 -7.88 -20.86
C LEU A 26 -9.72 -7.05 -20.79
N ASP A 27 -10.62 -7.45 -19.90
CA ASP A 27 -11.87 -6.74 -19.65
C ASP A 27 -11.68 -5.72 -18.54
N PRO A 28 -11.79 -4.41 -18.83
CA PRO A 28 -11.65 -3.34 -17.83
C PRO A 28 -12.67 -3.45 -16.68
N GLU A 29 -13.88 -3.93 -16.93
CA GLU A 29 -14.91 -4.08 -15.91
C GLU A 29 -14.53 -5.18 -14.92
N GLN A 30 -13.98 -6.30 -15.40
CA GLN A 30 -13.50 -7.39 -14.54
C GLN A 30 -12.31 -6.94 -13.69
N ILE A 31 -11.38 -6.17 -14.26
CA ILE A 31 -10.24 -5.60 -13.51
C ILE A 31 -10.74 -4.63 -12.45
N SER A 32 -11.64 -3.72 -12.80
CA SER A 32 -12.26 -2.79 -11.87
C SER A 32 -12.97 -3.52 -10.72
N TRP A 33 -13.71 -4.58 -11.03
CA TRP A 33 -14.39 -5.40 -10.04
C TRP A 33 -13.43 -6.09 -9.06
N LEU A 34 -12.30 -6.60 -9.55
CA LEU A 34 -11.26 -7.18 -8.69
C LEU A 34 -10.69 -6.17 -7.70
N ILE A 35 -10.46 -4.94 -8.15
CA ILE A 35 -9.81 -3.88 -7.36
C ILE A 35 -10.81 -3.21 -6.41
N CYS A 36 -11.96 -2.78 -6.90
CA CYS A 36 -12.93 -1.97 -6.15
C CYS A 36 -13.69 -2.76 -5.07
N ARG A 37 -13.76 -4.09 -5.18
CA ARG A 37 -14.41 -4.98 -4.21
C ARG A 37 -15.84 -4.54 -3.84
N PRO A 38 -16.77 -4.44 -4.79
CA PRO A 38 -18.14 -4.06 -4.49
C PRO A 38 -18.76 -5.00 -3.45
N LYS A 39 -19.71 -4.49 -2.64
CA LYS A 39 -20.41 -5.31 -1.66
C LYS A 39 -21.21 -6.42 -2.37
N GLN A 40 -21.42 -7.56 -1.69
CA GLN A 40 -22.07 -8.73 -2.27
C GLN A 40 -23.42 -8.43 -2.94
N ASN A 41 -24.19 -7.47 -2.43
CA ASN A 41 -25.50 -7.09 -2.96
C ASN A 41 -25.46 -6.18 -4.19
N GLU A 42 -24.28 -5.66 -4.53
CA GLU A 42 -24.05 -4.73 -5.65
C GLU A 42 -23.19 -5.35 -6.75
N ALA A 43 -22.69 -6.58 -6.51
CA ALA A 43 -21.81 -7.25 -7.44
C ALA A 43 -22.60 -7.94 -8.55
N PRO A 44 -22.32 -7.67 -9.84
CA PRO A 44 -22.82 -8.49 -10.93
C PRO A 44 -22.35 -9.94 -10.75
N ASP A 45 -23.12 -10.88 -11.30
CA ASP A 45 -22.76 -12.30 -11.30
C ASP A 45 -21.46 -12.49 -12.08
N GLN A 46 -20.38 -12.79 -11.37
CA GLN A 46 -19.04 -12.92 -11.94
C GLN A 46 -18.65 -14.38 -12.09
N PRO A 47 -17.87 -14.73 -13.12
CA PRO A 47 -17.41 -16.10 -13.29
C PRO A 47 -16.59 -16.57 -12.08
N SER A 48 -16.76 -17.84 -11.72
CA SER A 48 -16.15 -18.43 -10.51
C SER A 48 -14.63 -18.29 -10.43
N TRP A 49 -13.95 -18.33 -11.57
CA TRP A 49 -12.50 -18.10 -11.62
C TRP A 49 -12.11 -16.67 -11.21
N LEU A 50 -12.90 -15.67 -11.61
CA LEU A 50 -12.65 -14.28 -11.26
C LEU A 50 -12.89 -14.05 -9.76
N VAL A 51 -13.94 -14.66 -9.20
CA VAL A 51 -14.19 -14.66 -7.76
C VAL A 51 -13.04 -15.30 -6.99
N ALA A 52 -12.49 -16.42 -7.48
CA ALA A 52 -11.32 -17.05 -6.88
C ALA A 52 -10.08 -16.13 -6.88
N LEU A 53 -9.83 -15.40 -7.95
CA LEU A 53 -8.70 -14.46 -8.06
C LEU A 53 -8.75 -13.33 -7.03
N ARG A 54 -9.92 -12.93 -6.54
CA ARG A 54 -10.03 -11.90 -5.49
C ARG A 54 -9.28 -12.27 -4.22
N SER A 55 -9.18 -13.55 -3.91
CA SER A 55 -8.45 -14.02 -2.74
C SER A 55 -6.93 -13.80 -2.84
N LEU A 56 -6.39 -13.55 -4.04
CA LEU A 56 -4.99 -13.13 -4.22
C LEU A 56 -4.76 -11.66 -3.85
N LEU A 57 -5.81 -10.86 -3.85
CA LEU A 57 -5.76 -9.41 -3.56
C LEU A 57 -6.30 -9.09 -2.16
N SER A 58 -6.89 -10.06 -1.45
CA SER A 58 -7.43 -9.87 -0.11
C SER A 58 -7.32 -11.14 0.71
N GLY A 59 -6.74 -11.06 1.90
CA GLY A 59 -6.55 -12.20 2.78
C GLY A 59 -5.30 -12.08 3.65
N ILE A 60 -4.95 -13.17 4.29
CA ILE A 60 -3.80 -13.23 5.21
C ILE A 60 -2.48 -13.05 4.45
N TYR A 61 -2.37 -13.65 3.25
CA TYR A 61 -1.24 -13.49 2.36
C TYR A 61 -1.74 -13.22 0.94
N THR A 62 -1.46 -12.03 0.46
CA THR A 62 -1.81 -11.54 -0.87
C THR A 62 -0.56 -11.45 -1.73
N ILE A 63 -0.73 -11.32 -3.04
CA ILE A 63 0.40 -11.10 -3.98
C ILE A 63 1.20 -9.88 -3.54
N ASP A 64 0.51 -8.78 -3.25
CA ASP A 64 1.12 -7.54 -2.78
C ASP A 64 1.91 -7.76 -1.47
N ASN A 65 1.30 -8.43 -0.48
CA ASN A 65 1.98 -8.71 0.78
C ASN A 65 3.24 -9.58 0.59
N MET A 66 3.19 -10.57 -0.28
CA MET A 66 4.34 -11.42 -0.58
C MET A 66 5.46 -10.63 -1.25
N ASP A 67 5.12 -9.74 -2.20
CA ASP A 67 6.09 -8.89 -2.89
C ASP A 67 6.77 -7.93 -1.91
N PHE A 68 6.00 -7.09 -1.20
CA PHE A 68 6.62 -6.05 -0.38
C PHE A 68 7.44 -6.64 0.78
N VAL A 69 7.00 -7.73 1.39
CA VAL A 69 7.75 -8.36 2.49
C VAL A 69 9.11 -8.86 2.02
N LEU A 70 9.21 -9.45 0.82
CA LEU A 70 10.49 -9.87 0.25
C LEU A 70 11.37 -8.68 -0.12
N ARG A 71 10.80 -7.75 -0.87
CA ARG A 71 11.50 -6.58 -1.38
C ARG A 71 12.02 -5.70 -0.25
N ASP A 72 11.18 -5.38 0.71
CA ASP A 72 11.55 -4.49 1.80
C ASP A 72 12.51 -5.15 2.79
N ALA A 73 12.37 -6.46 3.03
CA ALA A 73 13.36 -7.21 3.82
C ALA A 73 14.75 -7.20 3.16
N TYR A 74 14.80 -7.35 1.84
CA TYR A 74 16.04 -7.28 1.06
C TYR A 74 16.60 -5.86 1.05
N MET A 75 15.81 -4.86 0.66
CA MET A 75 16.25 -3.48 0.48
C MET A 75 16.65 -2.79 1.79
N SER A 76 16.02 -3.17 2.91
CA SER A 76 16.38 -2.65 4.23
C SER A 76 17.59 -3.33 4.87
N GLY A 77 18.09 -4.42 4.26
CA GLY A 77 19.15 -5.23 4.84
C GLY A 77 18.71 -6.13 6.00
N TYR A 78 17.37 -6.25 6.23
CA TYR A 78 16.84 -7.11 7.27
C TYR A 78 17.16 -8.59 7.02
N SER A 79 16.90 -9.07 5.82
CA SER A 79 17.19 -10.45 5.42
C SER A 79 17.24 -10.60 3.90
N LEU A 80 18.23 -11.36 3.42
CA LEU A 80 18.35 -11.72 1.99
C LEU A 80 17.34 -12.81 1.58
N ARG A 81 16.91 -13.64 2.54
CA ARG A 81 15.94 -14.73 2.36
C ARG A 81 15.01 -14.76 3.57
N SER A 82 14.03 -13.89 3.56
CA SER A 82 13.15 -13.71 4.71
C SER A 82 12.18 -14.87 4.91
N PHE A 83 11.62 -15.41 3.81
CA PHE A 83 10.77 -16.60 3.81
C PHE A 83 10.86 -17.34 2.46
N ASP A 84 10.31 -18.55 2.39
CA ASP A 84 10.32 -19.41 1.21
C ASP A 84 9.04 -19.18 0.39
N LEU A 85 9.12 -18.26 -0.59
CA LEU A 85 8.02 -17.94 -1.49
C LEU A 85 7.62 -19.14 -2.37
N ASP A 86 8.60 -19.87 -2.91
CA ASP A 86 8.35 -21.00 -3.79
C ASP A 86 7.55 -22.10 -3.07
N ARG A 87 7.90 -22.35 -1.80
CA ARG A 87 7.18 -23.28 -0.95
C ARG A 87 5.77 -22.79 -0.65
N LEU A 88 5.60 -21.50 -0.35
CA LEU A 88 4.30 -20.90 -0.07
C LEU A 88 3.38 -21.02 -1.29
N ILE A 89 3.86 -20.70 -2.49
CA ILE A 89 3.12 -20.78 -3.74
C ILE A 89 2.78 -22.25 -4.05
N ARG A 90 3.77 -23.16 -3.96
CA ARG A 90 3.61 -24.59 -4.30
C ARG A 90 2.54 -25.29 -3.47
N TYR A 91 2.37 -24.89 -2.21
CA TYR A 91 1.39 -25.49 -1.30
C TYR A 91 0.07 -24.71 -1.22
N SER A 92 -0.08 -23.64 -2.02
CA SER A 92 -1.32 -22.89 -2.14
C SER A 92 -2.14 -23.37 -3.33
N PHE A 93 -3.45 -23.34 -3.19
CA PHE A 93 -4.40 -23.69 -4.25
C PHE A 93 -5.72 -22.94 -4.04
N PHE A 94 -6.56 -22.90 -5.07
CA PHE A 94 -7.90 -22.33 -4.95
C PHE A 94 -8.90 -23.39 -4.52
N SER A 95 -9.65 -23.10 -3.47
CA SER A 95 -10.82 -23.85 -3.02
C SER A 95 -12.08 -23.00 -3.14
N PRO A 96 -13.28 -23.55 -2.90
CA PRO A 96 -14.51 -22.76 -2.81
C PRO A 96 -14.46 -21.63 -1.76
N SER A 97 -13.58 -21.77 -0.75
CA SER A 97 -13.35 -20.77 0.30
C SER A 97 -12.30 -19.70 -0.10
N GLY A 98 -11.77 -19.75 -1.33
CA GLY A 98 -10.72 -18.88 -1.82
C GLY A 98 -9.32 -19.50 -1.76
N LEU A 99 -8.28 -18.65 -1.64
CA LEU A 99 -6.89 -19.10 -1.56
C LEU A 99 -6.66 -19.90 -0.27
N THR A 100 -6.27 -21.15 -0.45
CA THR A 100 -6.13 -22.15 0.62
C THR A 100 -4.71 -22.71 0.60
N ILE A 101 -4.19 -23.10 1.74
CA ILE A 101 -2.88 -23.73 1.87
C ILE A 101 -3.01 -25.13 2.48
N VAL A 102 -2.25 -26.11 1.96
CA VAL A 102 -2.17 -27.45 2.55
C VAL A 102 -1.29 -27.44 3.80
N ASP A 103 -1.51 -28.39 4.70
CA ASP A 103 -0.81 -28.47 5.99
C ASP A 103 0.73 -28.38 5.87
N ARG A 104 1.30 -28.99 4.84
CA ARG A 104 2.75 -28.95 4.58
C ARG A 104 3.29 -27.55 4.29
N GLY A 105 2.41 -26.62 3.91
CA GLY A 105 2.73 -25.22 3.64
C GLY A 105 2.59 -24.28 4.84
N ILE A 106 1.93 -24.75 5.92
CA ILE A 106 1.63 -23.90 7.10
C ILE A 106 2.89 -23.28 7.70
N GLU A 107 3.98 -24.03 7.80
CA GLU A 107 5.24 -23.48 8.33
C GLU A 107 5.79 -22.30 7.49
N ALA A 108 5.66 -22.39 6.14
CA ALA A 108 6.05 -21.30 5.25
C ALA A 108 5.16 -20.06 5.46
N LEU A 109 3.86 -20.29 5.66
CA LEU A 109 2.90 -19.22 5.97
C LEU A 109 3.21 -18.57 7.33
N VAL A 110 3.44 -19.35 8.37
CA VAL A 110 3.81 -18.84 9.71
C VAL A 110 5.11 -18.05 9.63
N ARG A 111 6.10 -18.53 8.89
CA ARG A 111 7.35 -17.81 8.70
C ARG A 111 7.12 -16.49 7.97
N PHE A 112 6.33 -16.48 6.90
CA PHE A 112 5.94 -15.27 6.19
C PHE A 112 5.28 -14.25 7.13
N MET A 113 4.29 -14.66 7.92
CA MET A 113 3.59 -13.79 8.88
C MET A 113 4.53 -13.24 9.95
N SER A 114 5.47 -14.05 10.44
CA SER A 114 6.47 -13.62 11.43
C SER A 114 7.38 -12.54 10.86
N VAL A 115 7.90 -12.75 9.65
CA VAL A 115 8.75 -11.75 8.96
C VAL A 115 7.99 -10.45 8.72
N ARG A 116 6.75 -10.54 8.26
CA ARG A 116 5.89 -9.37 8.07
C ARG A 116 5.72 -8.59 9.39
N ALA A 117 5.41 -9.27 10.48
CA ALA A 117 5.27 -8.65 11.79
C ALA A 117 6.60 -8.00 12.27
N ASP A 118 7.73 -8.64 11.99
CA ASP A 118 9.04 -8.10 12.34
C ASP A 118 9.39 -6.85 11.52
N LEU A 119 9.11 -6.82 10.22
CA LEU A 119 9.27 -5.62 9.38
C LEU A 119 8.42 -4.46 9.91
N PHE A 120 7.17 -4.72 10.29
CA PHE A 120 6.32 -3.69 10.89
C PHE A 120 6.94 -3.13 12.17
N ARG A 121 7.42 -4.00 13.07
CA ARG A 121 7.99 -3.58 14.37
C ARG A 121 9.33 -2.87 14.21
N THR A 122 10.22 -3.37 13.35
CA THR A 122 11.62 -2.92 13.30
C THR A 122 11.87 -1.83 12.27
N ILE A 123 11.06 -1.77 11.21
CA ILE A 123 11.25 -0.85 10.09
C ILE A 123 10.11 0.16 10.04
N TYR A 124 8.88 -0.26 9.72
CA TYR A 124 7.80 0.70 9.46
C TYR A 124 7.38 1.51 10.69
N PHE A 125 7.37 0.92 11.87
CA PHE A 125 7.08 1.62 13.11
C PHE A 125 8.33 2.10 13.86
N HIS A 126 9.49 2.05 13.22
CA HIS A 126 10.68 2.64 13.81
C HIS A 126 10.48 4.15 14.01
N ARG A 127 10.92 4.66 15.18
CA ARG A 127 10.71 6.06 15.58
C ARG A 127 11.10 7.10 14.51
N SER A 128 12.21 6.86 13.80
CA SER A 128 12.67 7.77 12.75
C SER A 128 11.79 7.73 11.52
N ILE A 129 11.30 6.54 11.14
CA ILE A 129 10.36 6.38 10.01
C ILE A 129 9.04 7.07 10.35
N ARG A 130 8.51 6.86 11.58
CA ARG A 130 7.28 7.55 12.01
C ARG A 130 7.42 9.07 12.05
N ALA A 131 8.59 9.60 12.43
CA ALA A 131 8.84 11.04 12.35
C ALA A 131 8.82 11.56 10.90
N ILE A 132 9.39 10.79 9.96
CA ILE A 132 9.34 11.09 8.53
C ILE A 132 7.89 11.05 8.02
N ASP A 133 7.13 9.99 8.32
CA ASP A 133 5.74 9.83 7.91
C ASP A 133 4.86 11.00 8.37
N LEU A 134 4.93 11.37 9.65
CA LEU A 134 4.16 12.48 10.21
C LEU A 134 4.53 13.82 9.57
N THR A 135 5.83 14.04 9.33
CA THR A 135 6.29 15.26 8.65
C THR A 135 5.78 15.31 7.22
N LEU A 136 5.81 14.19 6.53
CA LEU A 136 5.33 14.09 5.14
C LEU A 136 3.81 14.28 5.06
N GLU A 137 3.06 13.72 6.00
CA GLU A 137 1.61 13.91 6.09
C GLU A 137 1.23 15.38 6.26
N ASP A 138 1.92 16.10 7.16
CA ASP A 138 1.72 17.53 7.36
C ASP A 138 2.07 18.33 6.10
N LEU A 139 3.20 18.04 5.47
CA LEU A 139 3.62 18.68 4.22
C LEU A 139 2.63 18.45 3.08
N PHE A 140 2.14 17.23 2.89
CA PHE A 140 1.13 16.96 1.88
C PHE A 140 -0.18 17.71 2.15
N ARG A 141 -0.63 17.75 3.40
CA ARG A 141 -1.84 18.47 3.79
C ARG A 141 -1.76 19.95 3.46
N GLU A 142 -0.62 20.58 3.77
CA GLU A 142 -0.39 22.00 3.52
C GLU A 142 -0.09 22.33 2.05
N SER A 143 0.49 21.39 1.31
CA SER A 143 0.92 21.58 -0.08
C SER A 143 -0.12 21.17 -1.11
N ARG A 144 -1.19 20.51 -0.71
CA ARG A 144 -2.17 19.83 -1.58
C ARG A 144 -2.63 20.69 -2.76
N GLU A 145 -2.94 21.95 -2.51
CA GLU A 145 -3.45 22.89 -3.51
C GLU A 145 -2.43 23.23 -4.62
N PHE A 146 -1.14 23.06 -4.32
CA PHE A 146 -0.03 23.39 -5.22
C PHE A 146 0.58 22.17 -5.91
N LEU A 147 0.32 20.98 -5.39
CA LEU A 147 0.86 19.73 -5.91
C LEU A 147 0.03 19.17 -7.05
N PHE A 148 -1.28 19.34 -6.99
CA PHE A 148 -2.17 18.76 -7.98
C PHE A 148 -3.44 19.62 -8.17
N PRO A 149 -3.91 19.83 -9.41
CA PRO A 149 -4.94 20.84 -9.70
C PRO A 149 -6.36 20.48 -9.22
N GLY A 150 -6.61 19.27 -8.71
CA GLY A 150 -7.93 18.90 -8.23
C GLY A 150 -8.25 17.42 -8.31
N ASN A 151 -9.40 17.08 -8.92
CA ASN A 151 -9.81 15.68 -9.07
C ASN A 151 -8.96 14.99 -10.16
N PRO A 152 -8.26 13.88 -9.86
CA PRO A 152 -7.47 13.15 -10.86
C PRO A 152 -8.26 12.73 -12.11
N LEU A 153 -9.57 12.49 -11.98
CA LEU A 153 -10.42 12.12 -13.12
C LEU A 153 -10.64 13.27 -14.12
N GLU A 154 -10.48 14.52 -13.68
CA GLU A 154 -10.60 15.71 -14.51
C GLU A 154 -9.25 16.13 -15.11
N HIS A 155 -8.15 15.60 -14.56
CA HIS A 155 -6.77 15.90 -14.89
C HIS A 155 -5.95 14.62 -15.06
N LEU A 156 -6.42 13.73 -15.95
CA LEU A 156 -5.83 12.38 -16.07
C LEU A 156 -4.40 12.41 -16.60
N ASP A 157 -4.10 13.28 -17.56
CA ASP A 157 -2.74 13.40 -18.12
C ASP A 157 -1.77 13.92 -17.07
N ASP A 158 -2.15 14.95 -16.31
CA ASP A 158 -1.35 15.45 -15.18
C ASP A 158 -1.15 14.36 -14.11
N TYR A 159 -2.19 13.53 -13.87
CA TYR A 159 -2.10 12.44 -12.91
C TYR A 159 -1.14 11.33 -13.34
N LEU A 160 -1.09 11.01 -14.63
CA LEU A 160 -0.17 10.02 -15.18
C LEU A 160 1.29 10.49 -15.13
N GLU A 161 1.54 11.79 -15.23
CA GLU A 161 2.86 12.40 -15.08
C GLU A 161 3.27 12.65 -13.62
N PHE A 162 2.31 12.60 -12.69
CA PHE A 162 2.56 12.81 -11.27
C PHE A 162 3.18 11.56 -10.63
N THR A 163 4.51 11.55 -10.60
CA THR A 163 5.32 10.46 -10.03
C THR A 163 6.08 10.94 -8.79
N GLU A 164 6.63 10.00 -8.01
CA GLU A 164 7.53 10.35 -6.91
C GLU A 164 8.70 11.23 -7.39
N SER A 165 9.26 10.92 -8.54
CA SER A 165 10.39 11.68 -9.09
C SER A 165 10.00 13.10 -9.49
N SER A 166 8.85 13.30 -10.16
CA SER A 166 8.36 14.62 -10.54
C SER A 166 8.05 15.45 -9.29
N LEU A 167 7.38 14.88 -8.29
CA LEU A 167 7.11 15.50 -7.00
C LEU A 167 8.38 16.01 -6.34
N LEU A 168 9.40 15.17 -6.19
CA LEU A 168 10.64 15.52 -5.52
C LEU A 168 11.40 16.65 -6.25
N VAL A 169 11.38 16.61 -7.59
CA VAL A 169 11.97 17.68 -8.41
C VAL A 169 11.23 19.01 -8.20
N ASP A 170 9.91 19.00 -8.24
CA ASP A 170 9.10 20.21 -8.12
C ASP A 170 9.24 20.87 -6.75
N VAL A 171 9.00 20.10 -5.66
CA VAL A 171 9.09 20.66 -4.30
C VAL A 171 10.50 21.13 -3.95
N SER A 172 11.54 20.54 -4.55
CA SER A 172 12.92 20.97 -4.34
C SER A 172 13.19 22.40 -4.84
N ARG A 173 12.38 22.87 -5.80
CA ARG A 173 12.50 24.22 -6.40
C ARG A 173 11.65 25.27 -5.69
N TRP A 174 10.65 24.86 -4.92
CA TRP A 174 9.68 25.78 -4.31
C TRP A 174 10.28 26.82 -3.37
N HIS A 175 11.39 26.54 -2.72
CA HIS A 175 12.10 27.50 -1.87
C HIS A 175 12.60 28.75 -2.63
N ARG A 176 12.58 28.73 -3.97
CA ARG A 176 12.94 29.85 -4.85
C ARG A 176 11.72 30.50 -5.54
N HIS A 177 10.51 30.03 -5.17
CA HIS A 177 9.30 30.52 -5.81
C HIS A 177 9.01 31.96 -5.45
N THR A 178 8.39 32.74 -6.36
CA THR A 178 8.03 34.15 -6.15
C THR A 178 6.86 34.34 -5.19
N ASP A 179 5.93 33.40 -5.18
CA ASP A 179 4.83 33.33 -4.21
C ASP A 179 5.37 32.98 -2.83
N ARG A 180 5.09 33.84 -1.83
CA ARG A 180 5.58 33.68 -0.47
C ARG A 180 5.03 32.41 0.22
N LYS A 181 3.79 32.00 -0.08
CA LYS A 181 3.18 30.80 0.50
C LYS A 181 3.90 29.54 0.01
N ILE A 182 4.12 29.45 -1.31
CA ILE A 182 4.86 28.34 -1.94
C ILE A 182 6.32 28.34 -1.48
N GLN A 183 6.93 29.51 -1.36
CA GLN A 183 8.31 29.63 -0.86
C GLN A 183 8.44 29.10 0.58
N THR A 184 7.50 29.43 1.46
CA THR A 184 7.50 28.95 2.84
C THR A 184 7.35 27.43 2.90
N LEU A 185 6.43 26.85 2.13
CA LEU A 185 6.30 25.41 1.97
C LEU A 185 7.58 24.79 1.41
N GLY A 186 8.21 25.44 0.43
CA GLY A 186 9.47 25.01 -0.15
C GLY A 186 10.62 24.92 0.86
N GLU A 187 10.68 25.82 1.84
CA GLU A 187 11.67 25.73 2.94
C GLU A 187 11.37 24.54 3.88
N GLN A 188 10.10 24.21 4.11
CA GLN A 188 9.72 23.02 4.89
C GLN A 188 10.08 21.74 4.12
N TRP A 189 9.75 21.65 2.82
CA TRP A 189 10.16 20.54 1.96
C TRP A 189 11.67 20.37 1.91
N LYS A 190 12.43 21.45 1.86
CA LYS A 190 13.89 21.43 1.88
C LYS A 190 14.45 20.81 3.17
N LYS A 191 13.86 21.16 4.34
CA LYS A 191 14.22 20.54 5.62
C LYS A 191 13.91 19.04 5.60
N PHE A 192 12.71 18.66 5.15
CA PHE A 192 12.30 17.26 5.01
C PHE A 192 13.26 16.47 4.12
N LEU A 193 13.60 16.97 2.92
CA LEU A 193 14.54 16.33 2.01
C LEU A 193 15.95 16.20 2.60
N SER A 194 16.31 17.10 3.54
CA SER A 194 17.56 17.03 4.31
C SER A 194 17.45 16.14 5.55
N ARG A 195 16.32 15.42 5.72
CA ARG A 195 16.02 14.54 6.88
C ARG A 195 15.96 15.29 8.22
N ASP A 196 15.69 16.58 8.19
CA ASP A 196 15.43 17.39 9.39
C ASP A 196 13.93 17.36 9.67
N THR A 197 13.50 16.48 10.56
CA THR A 197 12.11 16.30 10.94
C THR A 197 11.82 16.92 12.31
N PRO A 198 10.69 17.65 12.47
CA PRO A 198 10.34 18.29 13.74
C PRO A 198 9.89 17.30 14.81
N TRP A 199 9.41 16.12 14.39
CA TRP A 199 8.83 15.13 15.28
C TRP A 199 9.90 14.35 16.05
N LYS A 200 9.67 14.20 17.37
CA LYS A 200 10.49 13.36 18.26
C LYS A 200 9.59 12.47 19.08
N MET A 201 10.03 11.22 19.28
CA MET A 201 9.30 10.30 20.12
C MET A 201 9.35 10.77 21.58
N ALA A 202 8.18 11.03 22.16
CA ALA A 202 8.05 11.37 23.57
C ALA A 202 7.94 10.12 24.45
N CYS A 203 7.17 9.12 24.03
CA CYS A 203 7.04 7.85 24.73
C CYS A 203 6.70 6.72 23.75
N GLN A 204 6.95 5.49 24.17
CA GLN A 204 6.55 4.27 23.47
C GLN A 204 5.94 3.31 24.49
N ARG A 205 4.76 2.77 24.15
CA ARG A 205 4.11 1.73 24.97
C ARG A 205 3.73 0.57 24.06
N THR A 206 3.93 -0.64 24.56
CA THR A 206 3.47 -1.87 23.91
C THR A 206 2.21 -2.32 24.62
N GLN A 207 1.12 -2.49 23.87
CA GLN A 207 -0.10 -3.10 24.38
C GLN A 207 -0.15 -4.55 23.93
N THR A 208 -0.42 -5.45 24.86
CA THR A 208 -0.68 -6.87 24.60
C THR A 208 -2.15 -7.13 24.85
N TYR A 209 -2.78 -7.86 23.95
CA TYR A 209 -4.17 -8.30 24.09
C TYR A 209 -4.19 -9.69 24.73
N THR A 210 -5.06 -9.89 25.69
CA THR A 210 -5.33 -11.21 26.28
C THR A 210 -6.42 -11.92 25.49
N GLU A 211 -6.37 -13.24 25.44
CA GLU A 211 -7.42 -14.08 24.85
C GLU A 211 -8.80 -13.66 25.39
N GLY A 212 -9.72 -13.29 24.50
CA GLY A 212 -11.07 -12.84 24.83
C GLY A 212 -11.36 -11.35 24.65
N GLU A 213 -10.36 -10.51 24.40
CA GLU A 213 -10.60 -9.13 23.95
C GLU A 213 -10.82 -9.14 22.44
N SER A 214 -12.05 -8.91 22.08
CA SER A 214 -12.66 -8.77 20.74
C SER A 214 -11.72 -8.83 19.52
N GLU A 215 -11.84 -9.90 18.75
CA GLU A 215 -11.19 -10.13 17.45
C GLU A 215 -11.52 -9.11 16.36
N SER A 216 -12.44 -8.18 16.61
CA SER A 216 -13.08 -7.38 15.56
C SER A 216 -12.55 -5.96 15.40
N THR A 217 -11.72 -5.44 16.30
CA THR A 217 -11.29 -4.04 16.23
C THR A 217 -9.81 -3.96 15.97
N SER A 218 -9.44 -3.72 14.71
CA SER A 218 -8.08 -3.29 14.39
C SER A 218 -7.81 -1.98 15.12
N ILE A 219 -6.80 -1.94 15.98
CA ILE A 219 -6.34 -0.77 16.72
C ILE A 219 -6.07 0.41 15.78
N PHE A 220 -5.76 0.11 14.53
CA PHE A 220 -5.46 1.11 13.51
C PHE A 220 -6.70 1.64 12.78
N SER A 221 -7.87 1.04 13.00
CA SER A 221 -9.11 1.47 12.34
C SER A 221 -9.92 2.49 13.15
N ASP A 222 -9.62 2.66 14.44
CA ASP A 222 -10.34 3.60 15.31
C ASP A 222 -9.37 4.42 16.17
N SER A 223 -9.08 5.63 15.70
CA SER A 223 -8.24 6.60 16.43
C SER A 223 -8.83 6.95 17.80
N THR A 224 -10.15 6.93 17.95
CA THR A 224 -10.87 7.22 19.20
C THR A 224 -10.63 6.15 20.26
N PHE A 225 -10.55 4.89 19.83
CA PHE A 225 -10.24 3.78 20.73
C PHE A 225 -8.81 3.89 21.28
N VAL A 226 -7.86 4.18 20.40
CA VAL A 226 -6.44 4.37 20.79
C VAL A 226 -6.31 5.57 21.74
N GLU A 227 -6.94 6.68 21.44
CA GLU A 227 -6.91 7.90 22.26
C GLU A 227 -7.53 7.65 23.65
N LYS A 228 -8.67 6.94 23.71
CA LYS A 228 -9.32 6.57 24.98
C LYS A 228 -8.41 5.69 25.84
N ARG A 229 -7.79 4.66 25.25
CA ARG A 229 -6.86 3.78 25.97
C ARG A 229 -5.60 4.49 26.42
N LEU A 230 -5.09 5.47 25.68
CA LEU A 230 -3.93 6.27 26.09
C LEU A 230 -4.25 7.22 27.24
N ARG A 231 -5.52 7.67 27.38
CA ARG A 231 -5.96 8.54 28.48
C ARG A 231 -6.25 7.77 29.76
N GLU A 232 -6.56 6.48 29.69
CA GLU A 232 -6.85 5.61 30.84
C GLU A 232 -5.58 5.13 31.56
N HIS A 233 -4.38 5.42 31.03
CA HIS A 233 -3.06 5.04 31.55
C HIS A 233 -2.13 6.25 31.67
#